data_1fcce50e39846f642c8fa63f9264ba7d
#
_entry.id   1fcce50e39846f642c8fa63f9264ba7d
#
_cell.length_a   1.000
_cell.length_b   1.000
_cell.length_c   1.000
_cell.angle_alpha   90.00
_cell.angle_beta   90.00
_cell.angle_gamma   90.00
#
_symmetry.space_group_name_H-M   'P 1'
#
loop_
_entity.id
_entity.type
_entity.pdbx_description
1 polymer ?
#
loop_
_entity_poly.entity_id
_entity_poly.type
_entity_poly.pdbx_seq_one_letter_code
_entity_poly.pdbx_strand_id
1 'polypeptide(L)'
;QTLKINVCPPAGTYQRKISATSSASMNKVYEYLPAPGQFINENHTTTTMAEACTYAEERINQTAYVSLGGFGGYIIVGFDHSIVNDGDYNIAITGNAFDGSSEPGIVWVMQDENGDGLPNDTWYELRGSEYGKAEAWQDYAVTYHKPTGIQLPTPWTDNHGQSGSIDYLGAFHRQ
;
A
#
# COMPACT_ATOMS: atom_id res chain seq x y z
N GLN A 1 12.01 3.00 -19.00
CA GLN A 1 12.34 4.39 -18.59
C GLN A 1 12.88 4.32 -17.16
N THR A 2 14.09 4.81 -16.94
CA THR A 2 14.68 4.86 -15.60
C THR A 2 14.22 6.16 -14.96
N LEU A 3 13.40 6.07 -13.91
CA LEU A 3 13.04 7.23 -13.10
C LEU A 3 14.20 7.51 -12.13
N LYS A 4 14.93 8.59 -12.35
CA LYS A 4 15.92 9.07 -11.37
C LYS A 4 15.20 10.02 -10.41
N ILE A 5 15.00 9.58 -9.18
CA ILE A 5 14.53 10.43 -8.10
C ILE A 5 15.78 10.87 -7.32
N ASN A 6 16.16 12.13 -7.45
CA ASN A 6 17.12 12.74 -6.55
C ASN A 6 16.37 13.16 -5.28
N VAL A 7 16.31 12.28 -4.31
CA VAL A 7 15.94 12.64 -2.95
C VAL A 7 17.23 13.14 -2.29
N CYS A 8 17.54 14.42 -2.46
CA CYS A 8 18.56 15.06 -1.63
C CYS A 8 17.84 15.56 -0.37
N PRO A 9 18.12 14.98 0.80
CA PRO A 9 17.57 15.53 2.02
C PRO A 9 18.06 16.99 2.20
N PRO A 10 17.21 17.90 2.64
CA PRO A 10 17.63 19.21 3.09
C PRO A 10 18.71 19.07 4.17
N ALA A 11 19.60 20.05 4.30
CA ALA A 11 20.56 20.06 5.38
C ALA A 11 19.85 19.99 6.72
N GLY A 12 20.12 18.95 7.51
CA GLY A 12 19.46 18.69 8.78
C GLY A 12 18.42 17.57 8.76
N THR A 13 18.18 16.94 7.61
CA THR A 13 17.24 15.81 7.53
C THR A 13 17.75 14.60 8.29
N TYR A 14 16.82 13.95 9.00
CA TYR A 14 17.13 12.76 9.78
C TYR A 14 17.43 11.57 8.87
N GLN A 15 18.59 10.96 9.04
CA GLN A 15 18.98 9.77 8.28
C GLN A 15 19.40 8.66 9.24
N ARG A 16 18.72 7.54 9.16
CA ARG A 16 19.11 6.31 9.86
C ARG A 16 20.12 5.55 9.01
N LYS A 17 21.30 5.36 9.56
CA LYS A 17 22.38 4.65 8.87
C LYS A 17 22.13 3.16 8.84
N ILE A 18 22.50 2.52 7.74
CA ILE A 18 22.58 1.06 7.66
C ILE A 18 23.62 0.54 8.64
N SER A 19 23.33 -0.59 9.27
CA SER A 19 24.20 -1.29 10.22
C SER A 19 24.34 -2.75 9.81
N ALA A 20 25.20 -3.50 10.50
CA ALA A 20 25.38 -4.93 10.25
C ALA A 20 24.11 -5.77 10.56
N THR A 21 23.17 -5.20 11.28
CA THR A 21 21.89 -5.86 11.65
C THR A 21 20.70 -5.33 10.87
N SER A 22 20.91 -4.39 9.95
CA SER A 22 19.84 -3.83 9.12
C SER A 22 19.30 -4.88 8.15
N SER A 23 17.98 -4.89 7.99
CA SER A 23 17.27 -5.79 7.11
C SER A 23 17.17 -5.22 5.69
N ALA A 24 17.41 -6.03 4.67
CA ALA A 24 17.11 -5.67 3.29
C ALA A 24 15.59 -5.66 2.99
N SER A 25 14.78 -6.21 3.89
CA SER A 25 13.33 -6.23 3.78
C SER A 25 12.71 -5.20 4.72
N MET A 26 11.48 -4.81 4.43
CA MET A 26 10.70 -4.03 5.37
C MET A 26 10.65 -4.74 6.73
N ASN A 27 10.61 -3.99 7.81
CA ASN A 27 10.62 -4.55 9.16
C ASN A 27 9.44 -4.12 10.03
N LYS A 28 8.60 -3.26 9.51
CA LYS A 28 7.43 -2.76 10.24
C LYS A 28 6.28 -2.42 9.30
N VAL A 29 5.07 -2.73 9.74
CA VAL A 29 3.83 -2.24 9.15
C VAL A 29 3.24 -1.20 10.11
N TYR A 30 3.07 0.03 9.62
CA TYR A 30 2.48 1.13 10.39
C TYR A 30 0.97 1.18 10.27
N GLU A 31 0.48 0.92 9.04
CA GLU A 31 -0.94 0.86 8.75
C GLU A 31 -1.21 -0.21 7.69
N TYR A 32 -2.30 -0.92 7.84
CA TYR A 32 -2.80 -1.85 6.85
C TYR A 32 -4.33 -1.75 6.81
N LEU A 33 -4.85 -1.13 5.76
CA LEU A 33 -6.28 -0.91 5.57
C LEU A 33 -6.69 -1.42 4.18
N PRO A 34 -7.07 -2.69 4.05
CA PRO A 34 -7.60 -3.21 2.79
C PRO A 34 -8.99 -2.61 2.52
N ALA A 35 -9.26 -2.27 1.27
CA ALA A 35 -10.59 -1.91 0.82
C ALA A 35 -11.43 -3.18 0.53
N PRO A 36 -12.76 -3.09 0.46
CA PRO A 36 -13.59 -4.19 -0.03
C PRO A 36 -13.09 -4.67 -1.40
N GLY A 37 -12.93 -5.99 -1.54
CA GLY A 37 -12.37 -6.57 -2.75
C GLY A 37 -12.00 -8.02 -2.61
N GLN A 38 -11.20 -8.49 -3.56
CA GLN A 38 -10.81 -9.88 -3.66
C GLN A 38 -9.77 -10.25 -2.59
N PHE A 39 -9.90 -11.43 -2.01
CA PHE A 39 -8.97 -12.06 -1.06
C PHE A 39 -8.78 -11.35 0.29
N ILE A 40 -9.53 -10.31 0.59
CA ILE A 40 -9.54 -9.74 1.94
C ILE A 40 -10.33 -10.65 2.90
N ASN A 41 -9.95 -10.66 4.18
CA ASN A 41 -10.62 -11.43 5.25
C ASN A 41 -10.74 -12.95 5.01
N GLU A 42 -9.95 -13.51 4.11
CA GLU A 42 -10.00 -14.95 3.84
C GLU A 42 -9.36 -15.80 4.94
N ASN A 43 -8.18 -15.41 5.35
CA ASN A 43 -7.35 -16.17 6.29
C ASN A 43 -7.39 -15.58 7.70
N HIS A 44 -7.79 -14.33 7.83
CA HIS A 44 -7.80 -13.62 9.09
C HIS A 44 -8.78 -12.44 9.04
N THR A 45 -9.55 -12.27 10.12
CA THR A 45 -10.38 -11.09 10.31
C THR A 45 -9.81 -10.28 11.46
N THR A 46 -9.44 -9.04 11.18
CA THR A 46 -8.93 -8.09 12.17
C THR A 46 -10.00 -7.07 12.53
N THR A 47 -10.02 -6.64 13.77
CA THR A 47 -11.00 -5.67 14.28
C THR A 47 -10.37 -4.33 14.66
N THR A 48 -9.05 -4.31 14.75
CA THR A 48 -8.28 -3.11 15.08
C THR A 48 -7.11 -2.92 14.10
N MET A 49 -6.67 -1.69 13.94
CA MET A 49 -5.48 -1.38 13.14
C MET A 49 -4.24 -2.13 13.63
N ALA A 50 -4.08 -2.25 14.94
CA ALA A 50 -2.94 -2.96 15.52
C ALA A 50 -2.91 -4.44 15.15
N GLU A 51 -4.06 -5.12 15.18
CA GLU A 51 -4.19 -6.51 14.73
C GLU A 51 -3.94 -6.63 13.22
N ALA A 52 -4.46 -5.69 12.43
CA ALA A 52 -4.25 -5.66 10.99
C ALA A 52 -2.77 -5.50 10.64
N CYS A 53 -2.07 -4.59 11.28
CA CYS A 53 -0.62 -4.39 11.12
C CYS A 53 0.18 -5.65 11.51
N THR A 54 -0.14 -6.27 12.64
CA THR A 54 0.51 -7.50 13.09
C THR A 54 0.31 -8.62 12.07
N TYR A 55 -0.91 -8.84 11.60
CA TYR A 55 -1.20 -9.82 10.57
C TYR A 55 -0.39 -9.56 9.29
N ALA A 56 -0.40 -8.33 8.79
CA ALA A 56 0.31 -7.99 7.56
C ALA A 56 1.84 -8.17 7.70
N GLU A 57 2.41 -7.78 8.84
CA GLU A 57 3.83 -7.93 9.15
C GLU A 57 4.26 -9.40 9.21
N GLU A 58 3.47 -10.24 9.88
CA GLU A 58 3.71 -11.69 9.93
C GLU A 58 3.64 -12.33 8.53
N ARG A 59 2.66 -11.96 7.72
CA ARG A 59 2.50 -12.47 6.35
C ARG A 59 3.69 -12.11 5.46
N ILE A 60 4.09 -10.86 5.44
CA ILE A 60 5.18 -10.38 4.59
C ILE A 60 6.52 -10.97 5.05
N ASN A 61 6.75 -11.09 6.34
CA ASN A 61 7.95 -11.72 6.90
C ASN A 61 8.06 -13.23 6.57
N GLN A 62 6.94 -13.87 6.27
CA GLN A 62 6.89 -15.26 5.80
C GLN A 62 6.98 -15.39 4.27
N THR A 63 7.30 -14.31 3.56
CA THR A 63 7.33 -14.27 2.09
C THR A 63 5.95 -14.60 1.47
N ALA A 64 4.89 -14.14 2.13
CA ALA A 64 3.52 -14.29 1.69
C ALA A 64 2.92 -12.92 1.32
N TYR A 65 1.82 -12.94 0.58
CA TYR A 65 1.13 -11.72 0.17
C TYR A 65 0.12 -11.25 1.21
N VAL A 66 -0.17 -9.96 1.19
CA VAL A 66 -1.37 -9.35 1.76
C VAL A 66 -2.20 -8.74 0.63
N SER A 67 -3.51 -8.80 0.74
CA SER A 67 -4.42 -8.25 -0.27
C SER A 67 -4.85 -6.85 0.14
N LEU A 68 -4.69 -5.89 -0.76
CA LEU A 68 -5.15 -4.51 -0.52
C LEU A 68 -6.61 -4.31 -0.91
N GLY A 69 -7.21 -5.29 -1.60
CA GLY A 69 -8.59 -5.22 -2.06
C GLY A 69 -8.76 -4.28 -3.24
N GLY A 70 -9.85 -3.55 -3.27
CA GLY A 70 -10.17 -2.60 -4.33
C GLY A 70 -9.52 -1.22 -4.16
N PHE A 71 -10.10 -0.23 -4.81
CA PHE A 71 -9.59 1.14 -4.77
C PHE A 71 -9.53 1.69 -3.34
N GLY A 72 -8.41 2.36 -3.03
CA GLY A 72 -8.20 3.00 -1.74
C GLY A 72 -7.67 2.08 -0.64
N GLY A 73 -7.54 0.77 -0.91
CA GLY A 73 -6.83 -0.12 0.01
C GLY A 73 -5.32 0.15 0.00
N TYR A 74 -4.70 0.21 1.17
CA TYR A 74 -3.29 0.56 1.28
C TYR A 74 -2.57 -0.15 2.43
N ILE A 75 -1.25 -0.12 2.35
CA ILE A 75 -0.35 -0.53 3.42
C ILE A 75 0.78 0.49 3.54
N ILE A 76 1.14 0.86 4.75
CA ILE A 76 2.31 1.68 5.05
C ILE A 76 3.35 0.81 5.73
N VAL A 77 4.50 0.69 5.09
CA VAL A 77 5.62 -0.11 5.59
C VAL A 77 6.84 0.75 5.86
N GLY A 78 7.69 0.31 6.75
CA GLY A 78 8.94 0.97 7.09
C GLY A 78 10.14 0.04 7.07
N PHE A 79 11.29 0.65 7.03
CA PHE A 79 12.59 0.00 7.08
C PHE A 79 13.36 0.47 8.32
N ASP A 80 14.27 -0.35 8.83
CA ASP A 80 15.09 -0.02 10.00
C ASP A 80 16.23 0.97 9.69
N HIS A 81 16.40 1.33 8.43
CA HIS A 81 17.37 2.31 7.95
C HIS A 81 16.80 3.15 6.80
N SER A 82 17.42 4.28 6.53
CA SER A 82 17.05 5.10 5.38
C SER A 82 17.55 4.48 4.09
N ILE A 83 16.66 4.35 3.11
CA ILE A 83 17.02 3.86 1.77
C ILE A 83 17.63 5.03 0.98
N VAL A 84 18.84 4.82 0.48
CA VAL A 84 19.57 5.85 -0.28
C VAL A 84 19.30 5.65 -1.76
N ASN A 85 18.92 6.72 -2.45
CA ASN A 85 18.85 6.72 -3.91
C ASN A 85 20.26 6.91 -4.49
N ASP A 86 20.86 5.84 -4.94
CA ASP A 86 22.21 5.82 -5.55
C ASP A 86 22.18 5.84 -7.08
N GLY A 87 20.98 5.96 -7.66
CA GLY A 87 20.76 6.04 -9.11
C GLY A 87 20.48 4.70 -9.77
N ASP A 88 20.33 3.63 -8.98
CA ASP A 88 19.91 2.30 -9.40
C ASP A 88 18.55 1.94 -8.76
N TYR A 89 18.09 0.70 -8.89
CA TYR A 89 16.87 0.23 -8.24
C TYR A 89 17.11 -0.04 -6.76
N ASN A 90 16.48 0.76 -5.89
CA ASN A 90 16.69 0.68 -4.44
C ASN A 90 15.53 0.01 -3.70
N ILE A 91 14.37 -0.09 -4.32
CA ILE A 91 13.16 -0.71 -3.75
C ILE A 91 12.61 -1.72 -4.75
N ALA A 92 12.30 -2.93 -4.28
CA ALA A 92 11.58 -3.94 -5.03
C ALA A 92 10.27 -4.29 -4.31
N ILE A 93 9.17 -4.28 -5.05
CA ILE A 93 7.85 -4.69 -4.56
C ILE A 93 7.39 -5.86 -5.41
N THR A 94 7.17 -7.01 -4.79
CA THR A 94 6.66 -8.18 -5.48
C THR A 94 5.13 -8.17 -5.43
N GLY A 95 4.51 -7.98 -6.59
CA GLY A 95 3.06 -8.11 -6.76
C GLY A 95 2.65 -9.53 -7.16
N ASN A 96 1.36 -9.75 -7.30
CA ASN A 96 0.77 -11.02 -7.74
C ASN A 96 0.48 -11.01 -9.26
N ALA A 97 1.46 -10.59 -10.06
CA ALA A 97 1.32 -10.57 -11.52
C ALA A 97 1.73 -11.92 -12.13
N PHE A 98 0.96 -12.38 -13.11
CA PHE A 98 1.26 -13.57 -13.92
C PHE A 98 0.78 -13.36 -15.37
N ASP A 99 1.08 -14.28 -16.27
CA ASP A 99 0.71 -14.15 -17.67
C ASP A 99 -0.81 -13.97 -17.85
N GLY A 100 -1.18 -12.86 -18.49
CA GLY A 100 -2.58 -12.47 -18.71
C GLY A 100 -3.26 -11.79 -17.51
N SER A 101 -2.56 -11.54 -16.40
CA SER A 101 -3.12 -10.85 -15.24
C SER A 101 -2.09 -9.92 -14.57
N SER A 102 -2.54 -8.75 -14.15
CA SER A 102 -1.73 -7.83 -13.35
C SER A 102 -2.60 -7.13 -12.31
N GLU A 103 -2.01 -6.86 -11.16
CA GLU A 103 -2.65 -6.13 -10.06
C GLU A 103 -1.78 -4.90 -9.74
N PRO A 104 -1.92 -3.82 -10.55
CA PRO A 104 -1.09 -2.64 -10.41
C PRO A 104 -1.44 -1.88 -9.13
N GLY A 105 -0.43 -1.22 -8.57
CA GLY A 105 -0.58 -0.35 -7.42
C GLY A 105 0.15 0.97 -7.61
N ILE A 106 -0.20 1.96 -6.80
CA ILE A 106 0.50 3.24 -6.72
C ILE A 106 1.46 3.15 -5.53
N VAL A 107 2.69 3.62 -5.72
CA VAL A 107 3.71 3.62 -4.68
C VAL A 107 4.00 5.05 -4.27
N TRP A 108 3.96 5.28 -2.97
CA TRP A 108 4.35 6.54 -2.35
C TRP A 108 5.57 6.31 -1.47
N VAL A 109 6.44 7.27 -1.38
CA VAL A 109 7.59 7.27 -0.49
C VAL A 109 7.58 8.48 0.41
N MET A 110 8.06 8.32 1.62
CA MET A 110 8.19 9.38 2.61
C MET A 110 9.57 9.29 3.25
N GLN A 111 10.16 10.41 3.54
CA GLN A 111 11.33 10.51 4.39
C GLN A 111 10.90 10.98 5.78
N ASP A 112 11.39 10.31 6.81
CA ASP A 112 11.29 10.77 8.20
C ASP A 112 12.16 12.04 8.37
N GLU A 113 11.56 13.21 8.28
CA GLU A 113 12.27 14.50 8.29
C GLU A 113 12.54 14.98 9.72
N ASN A 114 11.72 14.57 10.68
CA ASN A 114 11.78 15.02 12.07
C ASN A 114 12.45 14.01 13.01
N GLY A 115 12.66 12.77 12.56
CA GLY A 115 13.33 11.71 13.33
C GLY A 115 12.45 11.03 14.37
N ASP A 116 11.12 11.16 14.26
CA ASP A 116 10.20 10.56 15.23
C ASP A 116 9.86 9.08 14.89
N GLY A 117 10.23 8.61 13.70
CA GLY A 117 10.01 7.24 13.25
C GLY A 117 8.55 6.93 12.89
N LEU A 118 7.73 7.95 12.65
CA LEU A 118 6.32 7.83 12.29
C LEU A 118 6.09 8.19 10.82
N PRO A 119 5.05 7.65 10.17
CA PRO A 119 4.74 7.94 8.77
C PRO A 119 3.89 9.22 8.62
N ASN A 120 4.31 10.32 9.23
CA ASN A 120 3.54 11.56 9.37
C ASN A 120 4.15 12.79 8.66
N ASP A 121 5.25 12.57 7.92
CA ASP A 121 5.89 13.61 7.10
C ASP A 121 5.30 13.65 5.67
N THR A 122 5.96 14.37 4.76
CA THR A 122 5.47 14.55 3.39
C THR A 122 5.63 13.30 2.54
N TRP A 123 4.54 12.84 1.95
CA TRP A 123 4.52 11.72 1.01
C TRP A 123 4.66 12.18 -0.45
N TYR A 124 5.41 11.42 -1.23
CA TYR A 124 5.67 11.68 -2.64
C TYR A 124 5.28 10.46 -3.48
N GLU A 125 4.37 10.65 -4.44
CA GLU A 125 4.01 9.62 -5.39
C GLU A 125 5.15 9.33 -6.36
N LEU A 126 5.49 8.06 -6.53
CA LEU A 126 6.40 7.61 -7.56
C LEU A 126 5.64 7.50 -8.89
N ARG A 127 6.13 8.20 -9.91
CA ARG A 127 5.51 8.18 -11.24
C ARG A 127 5.68 6.82 -11.90
N GLY A 128 4.62 6.03 -11.86
CA GLY A 128 4.53 4.75 -12.57
C GLY A 128 4.25 4.92 -14.07
N SER A 129 4.09 3.79 -14.77
CA SER A 129 3.85 3.75 -16.22
C SER A 129 2.57 4.44 -16.67
N GLU A 130 1.59 4.54 -15.78
CA GLU A 130 0.28 5.11 -16.07
C GLU A 130 0.15 6.58 -15.67
N TYR A 131 1.13 7.12 -14.94
CA TYR A 131 1.10 8.49 -14.46
C TYR A 131 1.00 9.50 -15.61
N GLY A 132 0.00 10.39 -15.55
CA GLY A 132 -0.22 11.44 -16.54
C GLY A 132 -0.82 11.00 -17.86
N LYS A 133 -1.23 9.73 -17.99
CA LYS A 133 -2.05 9.29 -19.13
C LYS A 133 -3.48 9.81 -18.97
N ALA A 134 -4.16 10.04 -20.10
CA ALA A 134 -5.53 10.56 -20.10
C ALA A 134 -6.54 9.61 -19.46
N GLU A 135 -6.25 8.31 -19.47
CA GLU A 135 -7.07 7.26 -18.89
C GLU A 135 -6.82 7.05 -17.39
N ALA A 136 -5.73 7.62 -16.87
CA ALA A 136 -5.37 7.50 -15.45
C ALA A 136 -5.85 8.74 -14.69
N TRP A 137 -6.85 8.54 -13.86
CA TRP A 137 -7.37 9.61 -13.02
C TRP A 137 -6.42 9.88 -11.85
N GLN A 138 -6.14 11.17 -11.64
CA GLN A 138 -5.44 11.65 -10.45
C GLN A 138 -6.46 11.98 -9.36
N ASP A 139 -6.06 11.86 -8.11
CA ASP A 139 -6.90 12.14 -6.94
C ASP A 139 -8.25 11.39 -6.93
N TYR A 140 -8.24 10.18 -7.51
CA TYR A 140 -9.42 9.32 -7.51
C TYR A 140 -9.76 8.86 -6.09
N ALA A 141 -11.02 9.04 -5.70
CA ALA A 141 -11.49 8.71 -4.37
C ALA A 141 -12.79 7.89 -4.43
N VAL A 142 -12.85 6.84 -3.63
CA VAL A 142 -14.02 5.96 -3.49
C VAL A 142 -14.52 5.98 -2.05
N THR A 143 -15.82 6.08 -1.89
CA THR A 143 -16.51 5.89 -0.61
C THR A 143 -17.26 4.57 -0.63
N TYR A 144 -16.88 3.63 0.23
CA TYR A 144 -17.61 2.39 0.44
C TYR A 144 -18.70 2.59 1.49
N HIS A 145 -19.87 2.06 1.20
CA HIS A 145 -21.03 2.14 2.08
C HIS A 145 -21.28 0.79 2.74
N LYS A 146 -21.60 0.82 4.03
CA LYS A 146 -21.90 -0.42 4.76
C LYS A 146 -23.08 -1.15 4.09
N PRO A 147 -22.96 -2.44 3.77
CA PRO A 147 -24.06 -3.25 3.27
C PRO A 147 -25.25 -3.28 4.26
N THR A 148 -26.45 -3.40 3.75
CA THR A 148 -27.68 -3.47 4.57
C THR A 148 -27.86 -4.80 5.30
N GLY A 149 -27.03 -5.79 5.02
CA GLY A 149 -27.02 -7.10 5.65
C GLY A 149 -25.70 -7.82 5.45
N ILE A 150 -25.58 -9.00 6.05
CA ILE A 150 -24.39 -9.87 5.89
C ILE A 150 -24.44 -10.57 4.53
N GLN A 151 -23.26 -10.83 3.93
CA GLN A 151 -23.13 -11.51 2.65
C GLN A 151 -23.84 -10.80 1.48
N LEU A 152 -23.99 -9.48 1.59
CA LEU A 152 -24.52 -8.64 0.52
C LEU A 152 -23.38 -7.84 -0.12
N PRO A 153 -23.54 -7.43 -1.40
CA PRO A 153 -22.56 -6.56 -2.06
C PRO A 153 -22.30 -5.29 -1.27
N THR A 154 -21.05 -4.82 -1.28
CA THR A 154 -20.66 -3.54 -0.69
C THR A 154 -20.86 -2.42 -1.71
N PRO A 155 -21.83 -1.52 -1.53
CA PRO A 155 -22.03 -0.40 -2.44
C PRO A 155 -20.87 0.59 -2.34
N TRP A 156 -20.59 1.29 -3.45
CA TRP A 156 -19.63 2.37 -3.48
C TRP A 156 -20.10 3.54 -4.35
N THR A 157 -19.55 4.71 -4.04
CA THR A 157 -19.63 5.93 -4.86
C THR A 157 -18.24 6.52 -4.99
N ASP A 158 -17.99 7.27 -6.08
CA ASP A 158 -16.70 7.92 -6.29
C ASP A 158 -16.82 9.45 -6.44
N ASN A 159 -15.67 10.11 -6.50
CA ASN A 159 -15.60 11.56 -6.68
C ASN A 159 -15.85 12.01 -8.14
N HIS A 160 -16.08 11.08 -9.07
CA HIS A 160 -16.52 11.35 -10.44
C HIS A 160 -18.03 11.19 -10.64
N GLY A 161 -18.79 10.93 -9.56
CA GLY A 161 -20.24 10.75 -9.60
C GLY A 161 -20.68 9.37 -10.10
N GLN A 162 -19.76 8.41 -10.13
CA GLN A 162 -20.10 7.02 -10.44
C GLN A 162 -20.47 6.25 -9.18
N SER A 163 -21.16 5.14 -9.36
CA SER A 163 -21.54 4.23 -8.28
C SER A 163 -21.58 2.80 -8.77
N GLY A 164 -21.43 1.87 -7.85
CA GLY A 164 -21.49 0.45 -8.12
C GLY A 164 -21.48 -0.37 -6.84
N SER A 165 -21.11 -1.63 -6.95
CA SER A 165 -20.93 -2.50 -5.79
C SER A 165 -19.77 -3.47 -6.01
N ILE A 166 -19.15 -3.88 -4.91
CA ILE A 166 -18.25 -5.03 -4.87
C ILE A 166 -19.07 -6.24 -4.41
N ASP A 167 -19.12 -7.28 -5.22
CA ASP A 167 -19.91 -8.46 -4.94
C ASP A 167 -19.34 -9.28 -3.79
N TYR A 168 -20.20 -9.79 -2.93
CA TYR A 168 -19.85 -10.80 -1.96
C TYR A 168 -19.75 -12.17 -2.65
N LEU A 169 -18.57 -12.74 -2.66
CA LEU A 169 -18.32 -14.11 -3.13
C LEU A 169 -17.73 -14.90 -1.97
N GLY A 170 -18.50 -15.80 -1.39
CA GLY A 170 -18.15 -16.49 -0.15
C GLY A 170 -16.78 -17.19 -0.12
N ALA A 171 -16.21 -17.50 -1.29
CA ALA A 171 -14.90 -18.10 -1.42
C ALA A 171 -13.75 -17.07 -1.53
N PHE A 172 -13.97 -15.89 -2.14
CA PHE A 172 -12.88 -14.98 -2.51
C PHE A 172 -13.15 -13.52 -2.14
N HIS A 173 -14.37 -13.13 -1.86
CA HIS A 173 -14.76 -11.75 -1.53
C HIS A 173 -15.56 -11.74 -0.22
N ARG A 174 -14.91 -12.00 0.87
CA ARG A 174 -15.49 -11.95 2.22
C ARG A 174 -15.28 -10.54 2.79
N GLN A 175 -16.23 -9.72 2.65
CA GLN A 175 -16.18 -8.32 3.10
C GLN A 175 -16.77 -8.16 4.51
#